data_c821e0918409fcf6cb0aa882b4c9d363
#
_entry.id   c821e0918409fcf6cb0aa882b4c9d363
#
_cell.length_a   1.000
_cell.length_b   1.000
_cell.length_c   1.000
_cell.angle_alpha   90.00
_cell.angle_beta   90.00
_cell.angle_gamma   90.00
#
_symmetry.space_group_name_H-M   'P 1'
#
loop_
_entity.id
_entity.type
_entity.pdbx_description
1 polymer ?
#
loop_
_entity_poly.entity_id
_entity_poly.type
_entity_poly.pdbx_seq_one_letter_code
_entity_poly.pdbx_strand_id
1 'polypeptide(L)'
;PQEVLARQVLDRLILERIQLRMGDRAGVRISDDQLNEALTNMARQNGVSLEQFRARIEADGGSYAAVREQVRQQMILSRVQQGNVRSRVQVIEQEVDDYLASEEGQKRTAAVYHIGHVLLPLPKDATMEQERAAMAYMDGLRSRLASGNAFERFMRAPEKAPYAFTGGDLGWRLAGDLPSVFLDAVPALETGAISAPVRSASGLHLVKLFEKRGGSGQMTQQTRVRHILIKPSEVRSDAQAQQLAEQLRKRVLAGEDFATLAREFSEDIGSAREGGDLGWTSPGQMVPEFEQAMNQTGAGEISAPVRSSFGWHVLRVEERRTQDLSDEMKRNQARNILFGQKYDDELNTWLQKIRDEAFVEIKI
;
A
#
# COMPACT_ATOMS: atom_id res chain seq x y z
N PRO A 1 -23.82 25.15 -25.72
CA PRO A 1 -22.94 24.71 -24.60
C PRO A 1 -23.65 24.73 -23.27
N GLN A 2 -24.45 25.76 -22.89
CA GLN A 2 -25.13 25.85 -21.60
C GLN A 2 -26.24 24.81 -21.42
N GLU A 3 -27.05 24.56 -22.42
CA GLU A 3 -28.13 23.56 -22.38
C GLU A 3 -27.60 22.13 -22.22
N VAL A 4 -26.47 21.81 -22.86
CA VAL A 4 -25.83 20.48 -22.71
C VAL A 4 -25.33 20.29 -21.32
N LEU A 5 -24.68 21.32 -20.73
CA LEU A 5 -24.20 21.27 -19.36
C LEU A 5 -25.37 21.15 -18.35
N ALA A 6 -26.43 21.94 -18.55
CA ALA A 6 -27.62 21.88 -17.70
C ALA A 6 -28.26 20.49 -17.72
N ARG A 7 -28.34 19.87 -18.92
CA ARG A 7 -28.87 18.51 -19.05
C ARG A 7 -28.00 17.45 -18.35
N GLN A 8 -26.68 17.54 -18.51
CA GLN A 8 -25.74 16.63 -17.80
C GLN A 8 -25.84 16.75 -16.29
N VAL A 9 -25.94 17.99 -15.77
CA VAL A 9 -26.11 18.21 -14.34
C VAL A 9 -27.45 17.64 -13.85
N LEU A 10 -28.53 17.85 -14.61
CA LEU A 10 -29.84 17.31 -14.28
C LEU A 10 -29.84 15.77 -14.25
N ASP A 11 -29.27 15.13 -15.26
CA ASP A 11 -29.17 13.65 -15.32
C ASP A 11 -28.39 13.11 -14.12
N ARG A 12 -27.30 13.78 -13.74
CA ARG A 12 -26.53 13.41 -12.53
C ARG A 12 -27.37 13.53 -11.27
N LEU A 13 -28.07 14.64 -11.07
CA LEU A 13 -28.93 14.86 -9.90
C LEU A 13 -30.08 13.83 -9.84
N ILE A 14 -30.64 13.46 -10.97
CA ILE A 14 -31.66 12.40 -11.06
C ILE A 14 -31.08 11.08 -10.58
N LEU A 15 -29.91 10.66 -11.09
CA LEU A 15 -29.23 9.44 -10.69
C LEU A 15 -28.88 9.43 -9.22
N GLU A 16 -28.33 10.53 -8.69
CA GLU A 16 -28.07 10.69 -7.25
C GLU A 16 -29.36 10.49 -6.43
N ARG A 17 -30.44 11.11 -6.84
CA ARG A 17 -31.75 11.01 -6.15
C ARG A 17 -32.31 9.60 -6.16
N ILE A 18 -32.20 8.88 -7.28
CA ILE A 18 -32.61 7.47 -7.41
C ILE A 18 -31.83 6.61 -6.43
N GLN A 19 -30.51 6.74 -6.44
CA GLN A 19 -29.61 5.95 -5.58
C GLN A 19 -29.83 6.25 -4.09
N LEU A 20 -30.02 7.52 -3.70
CA LEU A 20 -30.33 7.87 -2.31
C LEU A 20 -31.65 7.22 -1.84
N ARG A 21 -32.69 7.22 -2.70
CA ARG A 21 -33.94 6.52 -2.41
C ARG A 21 -33.75 4.99 -2.30
N MET A 22 -32.88 4.42 -3.12
CA MET A 22 -32.53 3.01 -3.01
C MET A 22 -31.82 2.72 -1.67
N GLY A 23 -30.90 3.58 -1.26
CA GLY A 23 -30.23 3.50 0.04
C GLY A 23 -31.22 3.56 1.20
N ASP A 24 -32.16 4.49 1.17
CA ASP A 24 -33.21 4.61 2.19
C ASP A 24 -34.07 3.34 2.29
N ARG A 25 -34.51 2.79 1.16
CA ARG A 25 -35.30 1.55 1.09
C ARG A 25 -34.53 0.34 1.61
N ALA A 26 -33.22 0.28 1.30
CA ALA A 26 -32.34 -0.78 1.77
C ALA A 26 -31.85 -0.59 3.22
N GLY A 27 -32.26 0.48 3.90
CA GLY A 27 -31.86 0.75 5.28
C GLY A 27 -30.39 1.16 5.43
N VAL A 28 -29.75 1.64 4.37
CA VAL A 28 -28.36 2.12 4.43
C VAL A 28 -28.29 3.34 5.33
N ARG A 29 -27.52 3.26 6.41
CA ARG A 29 -27.31 4.36 7.37
C ARG A 29 -25.82 4.62 7.53
N ILE A 30 -25.47 5.90 7.67
CA ILE A 30 -24.11 6.35 8.00
C ILE A 30 -24.18 6.94 9.41
N SER A 31 -23.47 6.33 10.34
CA SER A 31 -23.37 6.85 11.71
C SER A 31 -22.54 8.13 11.76
N ASP A 32 -22.73 8.92 12.81
CA ASP A 32 -21.95 10.14 12.99
C ASP A 32 -20.46 9.85 13.18
N ASP A 33 -20.11 8.73 13.80
CA ASP A 33 -18.70 8.30 13.94
C ASP A 33 -18.07 8.03 12.59
N GLN A 34 -18.74 7.29 11.72
CA GLN A 34 -18.26 7.01 10.35
C GLN A 34 -18.11 8.30 9.53
N LEU A 35 -19.05 9.21 9.67
CA LEU A 35 -18.99 10.51 9.00
C LEU A 35 -17.85 11.38 9.54
N ASN A 36 -17.65 11.41 10.86
CA ASN A 36 -16.55 12.14 11.48
C ASN A 36 -15.19 11.57 11.05
N GLU A 37 -15.06 10.25 10.96
CA GLU A 37 -13.86 9.60 10.46
C GLU A 37 -13.58 9.99 9.00
N ALA A 38 -14.58 9.95 8.13
CA ALA A 38 -14.45 10.36 6.73
C ALA A 38 -14.00 11.83 6.60
N LEU A 39 -14.61 12.74 7.36
CA LEU A 39 -14.25 14.16 7.39
C LEU A 39 -12.83 14.37 7.94
N THR A 40 -12.45 13.62 8.97
CA THR A 40 -11.09 13.66 9.53
C THR A 40 -10.04 13.20 8.52
N ASN A 41 -10.34 12.14 7.75
CA ASN A 41 -9.46 11.67 6.69
C ASN A 41 -9.35 12.70 5.55
N MET A 42 -10.46 13.34 5.17
CA MET A 42 -10.48 14.42 4.19
C MET A 42 -9.64 15.62 4.65
N ALA A 43 -9.77 16.04 5.91
CA ALA A 43 -8.96 17.10 6.50
C ALA A 43 -7.46 16.75 6.48
N ARG A 44 -7.11 15.52 6.87
CA ARG A 44 -5.72 15.01 6.84
C ARG A 44 -5.11 15.01 5.43
N GLN A 45 -5.88 14.61 4.42
CA GLN A 45 -5.43 14.66 3.02
C GLN A 45 -5.13 16.10 2.56
N ASN A 46 -5.81 17.09 3.15
CA ASN A 46 -5.56 18.51 2.94
C ASN A 46 -4.50 19.10 3.89
N GLY A 47 -3.81 18.27 4.68
CA GLY A 47 -2.73 18.68 5.57
C GLY A 47 -3.18 19.51 6.77
N VAL A 48 -4.45 19.38 7.20
CA VAL A 48 -5.04 20.17 8.30
C VAL A 48 -5.80 19.30 9.31
N SER A 49 -6.04 19.82 10.52
CA SER A 49 -6.95 19.18 11.47
C SER A 49 -8.42 19.35 11.04
N LEU A 50 -9.32 18.53 11.59
CA LEU A 50 -10.75 18.65 11.31
C LEU A 50 -11.30 20.03 11.74
N GLU A 51 -10.82 20.59 12.85
CA GLU A 51 -11.19 21.93 13.31
C GLU A 51 -10.74 23.02 12.34
N GLN A 52 -9.49 22.92 11.85
CA GLN A 52 -8.97 23.85 10.85
C GLN A 52 -9.69 23.73 9.52
N PHE A 53 -10.07 22.50 9.12
CA PHE A 53 -10.86 22.26 7.92
C PHE A 53 -12.23 22.93 8.01
N ARG A 54 -12.92 22.77 9.15
CA ARG A 54 -14.18 23.45 9.43
C ARG A 54 -14.03 24.97 9.37
N ALA A 55 -13.04 25.51 10.06
CA ALA A 55 -12.82 26.96 10.11
C ALA A 55 -12.56 27.55 8.72
N ARG A 56 -11.84 26.84 7.83
CA ARG A 56 -11.60 27.27 6.43
C ARG A 56 -12.91 27.33 5.65
N ILE A 57 -13.76 26.30 5.72
CA ILE A 57 -15.07 26.30 5.04
C ILE A 57 -15.92 27.49 5.48
N GLU A 58 -15.97 27.75 6.80
CA GLU A 58 -16.76 28.84 7.37
C GLU A 58 -16.18 30.23 7.00
N ALA A 59 -14.84 30.35 6.94
CA ALA A 59 -14.15 31.58 6.51
C ALA A 59 -14.36 31.90 5.02
N ASP A 60 -14.48 30.88 4.17
CA ASP A 60 -14.79 31.01 2.76
C ASP A 60 -16.30 31.27 2.48
N GLY A 61 -17.11 31.46 3.55
CA GLY A 61 -18.56 31.70 3.47
C GLY A 61 -19.39 30.44 3.24
N GLY A 62 -18.78 29.24 3.33
CA GLY A 62 -19.47 27.96 3.21
C GLY A 62 -20.15 27.51 4.51
N SER A 63 -21.04 26.54 4.40
CA SER A 63 -21.68 25.89 5.54
C SER A 63 -21.03 24.53 5.81
N TYR A 64 -20.39 24.38 6.96
CA TYR A 64 -19.84 23.08 7.39
C TYR A 64 -20.93 22.00 7.50
N ALA A 65 -22.15 22.38 7.93
CA ALA A 65 -23.29 21.47 7.97
C ALA A 65 -23.68 20.95 6.56
N ALA A 66 -23.64 21.82 5.54
CA ALA A 66 -23.90 21.42 4.18
C ALA A 66 -22.83 20.47 3.62
N VAL A 67 -21.56 20.76 3.89
CA VAL A 67 -20.45 19.85 3.51
C VAL A 67 -20.59 18.50 4.21
N ARG A 68 -20.93 18.49 5.50
CA ARG A 68 -21.16 17.29 6.27
C ARG A 68 -22.28 16.42 5.68
N GLU A 69 -23.38 17.05 5.27
CA GLU A 69 -24.49 16.34 4.63
C GLU A 69 -24.12 15.83 3.24
N GLN A 70 -23.39 16.61 2.46
CA GLN A 70 -22.88 16.18 1.15
C GLN A 70 -21.97 14.94 1.27
N VAL A 71 -21.06 14.92 2.24
CA VAL A 71 -20.20 13.76 2.51
C VAL A 71 -21.04 12.54 2.91
N ARG A 72 -22.06 12.74 3.77
CA ARG A 72 -22.99 11.65 4.14
C ARG A 72 -23.69 11.07 2.93
N GLN A 73 -24.23 11.90 2.05
CA GLN A 73 -24.88 11.46 0.81
C GLN A 73 -23.91 10.71 -0.08
N GLN A 74 -22.68 11.20 -0.26
CA GLN A 74 -21.65 10.52 -1.04
C GLN A 74 -21.30 9.14 -0.47
N MET A 75 -21.24 9.00 0.87
CA MET A 75 -21.02 7.70 1.51
C MET A 75 -22.19 6.74 1.30
N ILE A 76 -23.44 7.23 1.32
CA ILE A 76 -24.63 6.43 1.00
C ILE A 76 -24.57 5.96 -0.44
N LEU A 77 -24.29 6.86 -1.40
CA LEU A 77 -24.15 6.51 -2.82
C LEU A 77 -23.10 5.43 -3.02
N SER A 78 -21.91 5.59 -2.42
CA SER A 78 -20.83 4.60 -2.49
C SER A 78 -21.27 3.23 -1.97
N ARG A 79 -21.98 3.17 -0.84
CA ARG A 79 -22.49 1.90 -0.29
C ARG A 79 -23.54 1.25 -1.17
N VAL A 80 -24.45 2.04 -1.73
CA VAL A 80 -25.48 1.54 -2.66
C VAL A 80 -24.83 0.99 -3.93
N GLN A 81 -23.86 1.69 -4.50
CA GLN A 81 -23.11 1.23 -5.66
C GLN A 81 -22.32 -0.05 -5.36
N GLN A 82 -21.56 -0.07 -4.25
CA GLN A 82 -20.80 -1.26 -3.84
C GLN A 82 -21.71 -2.47 -3.62
N GLY A 83 -22.83 -2.30 -2.93
CA GLY A 83 -23.77 -3.39 -2.67
C GLY A 83 -24.43 -3.96 -3.91
N ASN A 84 -24.64 -3.16 -4.97
CA ASN A 84 -25.34 -3.58 -6.18
C ASN A 84 -24.39 -4.00 -7.32
N VAL A 85 -23.16 -3.50 -7.35
CA VAL A 85 -22.23 -3.68 -8.47
C VAL A 85 -21.11 -4.66 -8.14
N ARG A 86 -20.49 -4.54 -6.94
CA ARG A 86 -19.27 -5.29 -6.61
C ARG A 86 -19.42 -6.81 -6.74
N SER A 87 -20.55 -7.36 -6.33
CA SER A 87 -20.81 -8.82 -6.39
C SER A 87 -21.00 -9.35 -7.79
N ARG A 88 -21.20 -8.48 -8.79
CA ARG A 88 -21.39 -8.84 -10.21
C ARG A 88 -20.06 -8.83 -10.96
N VAL A 89 -19.04 -8.20 -10.40
CA VAL A 89 -17.72 -8.10 -11.02
C VAL A 89 -16.89 -9.31 -10.61
N GLN A 90 -16.48 -10.09 -11.58
CA GLN A 90 -15.56 -11.21 -11.41
C GLN A 90 -14.40 -11.08 -12.38
N VAL A 91 -13.20 -11.29 -11.90
CA VAL A 91 -11.98 -11.37 -12.70
C VAL A 91 -11.49 -12.82 -12.62
N ILE A 92 -11.49 -13.50 -13.76
CA ILE A 92 -11.01 -14.88 -13.86
C ILE A 92 -9.51 -14.91 -14.17
N GLU A 93 -8.83 -16.01 -13.84
CA GLU A 93 -7.38 -16.13 -14.01
C GLU A 93 -6.94 -16.01 -15.48
N GLN A 94 -7.73 -16.47 -16.43
CA GLN A 94 -7.44 -16.32 -17.85
C GLN A 94 -7.33 -14.84 -18.26
N GLU A 95 -8.21 -13.97 -17.76
CA GLU A 95 -8.16 -12.54 -18.04
C GLU A 95 -6.90 -11.89 -17.44
N VAL A 96 -6.47 -12.37 -16.28
CA VAL A 96 -5.21 -11.92 -15.65
C VAL A 96 -4.03 -12.31 -16.53
N ASP A 97 -4.00 -13.54 -17.05
CA ASP A 97 -2.95 -14.01 -17.94
C ASP A 97 -2.92 -13.22 -19.26
N ASP A 98 -4.08 -13.03 -19.88
CA ASP A 98 -4.22 -12.27 -21.13
C ASP A 98 -3.80 -10.80 -20.92
N TYR A 99 -4.20 -10.20 -19.81
CA TYR A 99 -3.80 -8.83 -19.47
C TYR A 99 -2.30 -8.71 -19.28
N LEU A 100 -1.68 -9.63 -18.52
CA LEU A 100 -0.23 -9.62 -18.30
C LEU A 100 0.57 -9.85 -19.59
N ALA A 101 0.00 -10.57 -20.57
CA ALA A 101 0.60 -10.77 -21.88
C ALA A 101 0.45 -9.53 -22.79
N SER A 102 -0.53 -8.66 -22.54
CA SER A 102 -0.78 -7.45 -23.30
C SER A 102 0.31 -6.38 -23.13
N GLU A 103 0.47 -5.50 -24.09
CA GLU A 103 1.40 -4.36 -24.01
C GLU A 103 1.06 -3.42 -22.82
N GLU A 104 -0.23 -3.16 -22.59
CA GLU A 104 -0.69 -2.36 -21.47
C GLU A 104 -0.36 -3.02 -20.13
N GLY A 105 -0.65 -4.32 -19.99
CA GLY A 105 -0.37 -5.09 -18.79
C GLY A 105 1.12 -5.13 -18.47
N GLN A 106 1.95 -5.36 -19.48
CA GLN A 106 3.40 -5.35 -19.34
C GLN A 106 3.92 -3.99 -18.87
N LYS A 107 3.42 -2.88 -19.44
CA LYS A 107 3.79 -1.52 -19.02
C LYS A 107 3.33 -1.21 -17.59
N ARG A 108 2.08 -1.54 -17.25
CA ARG A 108 1.50 -1.22 -15.93
C ARG A 108 2.02 -2.08 -14.78
N THR A 109 2.51 -3.29 -15.08
CA THR A 109 3.10 -4.18 -14.08
C THR A 109 4.64 -4.21 -14.12
N ALA A 110 5.25 -3.43 -15.00
CA ALA A 110 6.69 -3.26 -15.07
C ALA A 110 7.25 -2.67 -13.77
N ALA A 111 8.53 -2.96 -13.52
CA ALA A 111 9.23 -2.31 -12.42
C ALA A 111 9.28 -0.79 -12.62
N VAL A 112 9.05 -0.07 -11.52
CA VAL A 112 9.21 1.37 -11.45
C VAL A 112 10.27 1.66 -10.39
N TYR A 113 11.26 2.45 -10.74
CA TYR A 113 12.42 2.75 -9.92
C TYR A 113 12.45 4.23 -9.55
N HIS A 114 12.55 4.55 -8.27
CA HIS A 114 12.90 5.89 -7.80
C HIS A 114 14.40 5.95 -7.65
N ILE A 115 15.06 6.76 -8.49
CA ILE A 115 16.51 6.83 -8.58
C ILE A 115 17.04 8.27 -8.51
N GLY A 116 18.21 8.40 -7.90
CA GLY A 116 19.01 9.61 -7.98
C GLY A 116 20.41 9.28 -8.48
N HIS A 117 21.06 10.26 -9.11
CA HIS A 117 22.42 10.08 -9.59
C HIS A 117 23.33 11.23 -9.26
N VAL A 118 24.62 10.95 -9.26
CA VAL A 118 25.69 11.95 -9.27
C VAL A 118 26.62 11.63 -10.42
N LEU A 119 27.05 12.66 -11.15
CA LEU A 119 27.96 12.59 -12.28
C LEU A 119 29.28 13.31 -11.94
N LEU A 120 30.37 12.61 -12.10
CA LEU A 120 31.71 13.16 -12.21
C LEU A 120 32.01 13.38 -13.68
N PRO A 121 32.03 14.62 -14.19
CA PRO A 121 32.31 14.90 -15.59
C PRO A 121 33.75 14.50 -15.94
N LEU A 122 33.89 13.81 -17.06
CA LEU A 122 35.20 13.50 -17.64
C LEU A 122 35.18 13.87 -19.13
N PRO A 123 36.23 14.51 -19.64
CA PRO A 123 36.36 14.83 -21.04
C PRO A 123 36.40 13.53 -21.87
N LYS A 124 36.00 13.58 -23.15
CA LYS A 124 35.97 12.44 -24.03
C LYS A 124 37.41 11.89 -24.35
N ASP A 125 38.37 12.77 -24.27
CA ASP A 125 39.79 12.53 -24.51
C ASP A 125 40.59 12.36 -23.20
N ALA A 126 39.89 12.02 -22.10
CA ALA A 126 40.56 11.71 -20.84
C ALA A 126 41.59 10.56 -21.03
N THR A 127 42.76 10.76 -20.46
CA THR A 127 43.82 9.72 -20.49
C THR A 127 43.39 8.53 -19.62
N MET A 128 43.96 7.35 -19.88
CA MET A 128 43.75 6.14 -19.06
C MET A 128 44.12 6.37 -17.58
N GLU A 129 45.09 7.23 -17.29
CA GLU A 129 45.49 7.57 -15.94
C GLU A 129 44.41 8.42 -15.24
N GLN A 130 43.88 9.43 -15.95
CA GLN A 130 42.79 10.26 -15.46
C GLN A 130 41.51 9.42 -15.21
N GLU A 131 41.14 8.50 -16.11
CA GLU A 131 40.01 7.61 -15.92
C GLU A 131 40.18 6.67 -14.72
N ARG A 132 41.37 6.10 -14.53
CA ARG A 132 41.68 5.26 -13.36
C ARG A 132 41.59 6.05 -12.04
N ALA A 133 42.17 7.27 -12.02
CA ALA A 133 42.07 8.12 -10.85
C ALA A 133 40.65 8.51 -10.52
N ALA A 134 39.85 8.87 -11.53
CA ALA A 134 38.45 9.19 -11.37
C ALA A 134 37.62 7.97 -10.91
N MET A 135 37.88 6.78 -11.46
CA MET A 135 37.22 5.55 -11.05
C MET A 135 37.50 5.24 -9.57
N ALA A 136 38.77 5.27 -9.16
CA ALA A 136 39.15 5.05 -7.77
C ALA A 136 38.52 6.07 -6.82
N TYR A 137 38.43 7.35 -7.24
CA TYR A 137 37.76 8.38 -6.48
C TYR A 137 36.25 8.07 -6.31
N MET A 138 35.58 7.67 -7.39
CA MET A 138 34.14 7.33 -7.39
C MET A 138 33.85 6.11 -6.51
N ASP A 139 34.73 5.09 -6.50
CA ASP A 139 34.59 3.94 -5.58
C ASP A 139 34.74 4.34 -4.12
N GLY A 140 35.70 5.21 -3.82
CA GLY A 140 35.84 5.80 -2.48
C GLY A 140 34.63 6.68 -2.09
N LEU A 141 34.11 7.45 -3.03
CA LEU A 141 32.89 8.24 -2.83
C LEU A 141 31.66 7.35 -2.57
N ARG A 142 31.49 6.30 -3.36
CA ARG A 142 30.42 5.30 -3.16
C ARG A 142 30.43 4.78 -1.73
N SER A 143 31.60 4.38 -1.21
CA SER A 143 31.74 3.88 0.16
C SER A 143 31.37 4.91 1.21
N ARG A 144 31.76 6.20 1.03
CA ARG A 144 31.40 7.30 1.92
C ARG A 144 29.91 7.60 1.91
N LEU A 145 29.25 7.44 0.76
CA LEU A 145 27.84 7.76 0.57
C LEU A 145 26.88 6.60 0.91
N ALA A 146 27.40 5.42 1.22
CA ALA A 146 26.59 4.22 1.46
C ALA A 146 25.73 4.25 2.72
N SER A 147 26.02 5.15 3.69
CA SER A 147 25.34 5.18 4.97
C SER A 147 24.36 6.35 5.13
N GLY A 148 23.18 6.06 5.65
CA GLY A 148 22.16 7.06 5.96
C GLY A 148 21.74 7.88 4.75
N ASN A 149 21.55 9.18 4.94
CA ASN A 149 21.14 10.14 3.89
C ASN A 149 22.35 10.87 3.26
N ALA A 150 23.53 10.25 3.26
CA ALA A 150 24.74 10.90 2.76
C ALA A 150 24.67 11.17 1.25
N PHE A 151 24.09 10.24 0.48
CA PHE A 151 23.92 10.38 -0.97
C PHE A 151 22.98 11.54 -1.32
N GLU A 152 21.84 11.67 -0.64
CA GLU A 152 20.86 12.72 -0.88
C GLU A 152 21.41 14.10 -0.51
N ARG A 153 22.19 14.17 0.55
CA ARG A 153 22.89 15.42 0.93
C ARG A 153 23.94 15.80 -0.11
N PHE A 154 24.71 14.82 -0.59
CA PHE A 154 25.71 15.05 -1.63
C PHE A 154 25.09 15.49 -2.95
N MET A 155 23.96 14.91 -3.37
CA MET A 155 23.22 15.37 -4.56
C MET A 155 22.78 16.83 -4.48
N ARG A 156 22.35 17.28 -3.28
CA ARG A 156 21.88 18.68 -3.08
C ARG A 156 23.02 19.69 -2.98
N ALA A 157 24.14 19.28 -2.42
CA ALA A 157 25.32 20.11 -2.21
C ALA A 157 26.59 19.29 -2.51
N PRO A 158 26.91 19.04 -3.79
CA PRO A 158 28.07 18.25 -4.15
C PRO A 158 29.36 18.96 -3.83
N GLU A 159 30.40 18.20 -3.53
CA GLU A 159 31.76 18.68 -3.39
C GLU A 159 32.24 19.33 -4.72
N LYS A 160 32.99 20.44 -4.61
CA LYS A 160 33.48 21.16 -5.79
C LYS A 160 34.94 20.80 -6.14
N ALA A 161 35.62 20.10 -5.25
CA ALA A 161 37.02 19.69 -5.42
C ALA A 161 37.19 18.23 -4.92
N PRO A 162 38.02 17.44 -5.56
CA PRO A 162 38.84 17.74 -6.76
C PRO A 162 38.04 17.79 -8.06
N TYR A 163 36.74 17.42 -8.06
CA TYR A 163 35.88 17.36 -9.24
C TYR A 163 34.61 18.20 -9.02
N ALA A 164 34.11 18.82 -10.09
CA ALA A 164 32.83 19.54 -10.07
C ALA A 164 31.69 18.57 -10.41
N PHE A 165 31.10 17.98 -9.40
CA PHE A 165 29.97 17.05 -9.56
C PHE A 165 28.69 17.74 -10.01
N THR A 166 27.91 17.01 -10.79
CA THR A 166 26.51 17.35 -11.09
C THR A 166 25.65 16.13 -10.79
N GLY A 167 24.31 16.30 -10.74
CA GLY A 167 23.40 15.21 -10.46
C GLY A 167 22.08 15.70 -9.92
N GLY A 168 21.27 14.78 -9.48
CA GLY A 168 19.97 15.08 -8.91
C GLY A 168 19.07 13.85 -8.78
N ASP A 169 17.91 14.10 -8.20
CA ASP A 169 16.82 13.13 -8.15
C ASP A 169 16.17 13.05 -9.54
N LEU A 170 16.16 11.85 -10.12
CA LEU A 170 15.54 11.57 -11.40
C LEU A 170 14.06 11.21 -11.24
N GLY A 171 13.58 11.05 -10.00
CA GLY A 171 12.22 10.65 -9.69
C GLY A 171 11.93 9.20 -10.09
N TRP A 172 10.64 8.90 -10.19
CA TRP A 172 10.15 7.60 -10.60
C TRP A 172 10.30 7.37 -12.10
N ARG A 173 10.90 6.24 -12.48
CA ARG A 173 11.12 5.82 -13.88
C ARG A 173 10.64 4.39 -14.09
N LEU A 174 9.85 4.15 -15.13
CA LEU A 174 9.59 2.80 -15.60
C LEU A 174 10.90 2.14 -16.05
N ALA A 175 10.99 0.81 -15.96
CA ALA A 175 12.15 0.07 -16.41
C ALA A 175 12.58 0.44 -17.85
N GLY A 176 11.62 0.62 -18.76
CA GLY A 176 11.85 1.02 -20.15
C GLY A 176 12.23 2.49 -20.33
N ASP A 177 11.99 3.36 -19.34
CA ASP A 177 12.29 4.79 -19.38
C ASP A 177 13.56 5.17 -18.62
N LEU A 178 14.31 4.16 -18.14
CA LEU A 178 15.61 4.38 -17.53
C LEU A 178 16.58 4.96 -18.57
N PRO A 179 17.43 5.94 -18.18
CA PRO A 179 18.55 6.35 -19.04
C PRO A 179 19.38 5.13 -19.45
N SER A 180 19.78 5.05 -20.71
CA SER A 180 20.47 3.89 -21.27
C SER A 180 21.71 3.47 -20.48
N VAL A 181 22.41 4.44 -19.89
CA VAL A 181 23.58 4.23 -19.02
C VAL A 181 23.24 3.47 -17.72
N PHE A 182 21.98 3.41 -17.31
CA PHE A 182 21.52 2.79 -16.06
C PHE A 182 20.71 1.50 -16.27
N LEU A 183 20.45 1.11 -17.52
CA LEU A 183 19.61 -0.06 -17.85
C LEU A 183 20.10 -1.36 -17.19
N ASP A 184 21.41 -1.57 -17.12
CA ASP A 184 22.00 -2.76 -16.52
C ASP A 184 22.23 -2.61 -15.01
N ALA A 185 22.56 -1.39 -14.58
CA ALA A 185 22.94 -1.13 -13.20
C ALA A 185 21.74 -1.09 -12.24
N VAL A 186 20.67 -0.33 -12.57
CA VAL A 186 19.55 -0.08 -11.68
C VAL A 186 18.73 -1.33 -11.35
N PRO A 187 18.37 -2.21 -12.30
CA PRO A 187 17.60 -3.42 -12.01
C PRO A 187 18.30 -4.40 -11.05
N ALA A 188 19.64 -4.39 -11.05
CA ALA A 188 20.46 -5.25 -10.20
C ALA A 188 20.68 -4.71 -8.78
N LEU A 189 20.25 -3.46 -8.50
CA LEU A 189 20.40 -2.86 -7.18
C LEU A 189 19.30 -3.31 -6.22
N GLU A 190 19.68 -3.51 -4.97
CA GLU A 190 18.76 -3.56 -3.85
C GLU A 190 18.33 -2.14 -3.47
N THR A 191 17.13 -2.02 -2.90
CA THR A 191 16.64 -0.72 -2.38
C THR A 191 17.61 -0.15 -1.34
N GLY A 192 17.97 1.11 -1.52
CA GLY A 192 18.97 1.82 -0.72
C GLY A 192 20.42 1.67 -1.23
N ALA A 193 20.70 0.74 -2.12
CA ALA A 193 22.05 0.50 -2.64
C ALA A 193 22.47 1.54 -3.67
N ILE A 194 23.81 1.73 -3.77
CA ILE A 194 24.47 2.61 -4.75
C ILE A 194 25.25 1.70 -5.74
N SER A 195 25.10 1.96 -7.04
CA SER A 195 25.80 1.22 -8.09
C SER A 195 27.33 1.32 -7.97
N ALA A 196 28.04 0.39 -8.60
CA ALA A 196 29.41 0.66 -9.02
C ALA A 196 29.44 1.88 -9.96
N PRO A 197 30.58 2.57 -10.13
CA PRO A 197 30.70 3.65 -11.08
C PRO A 197 30.37 3.18 -12.51
N VAL A 198 29.46 3.89 -13.18
CA VAL A 198 29.01 3.59 -14.53
C VAL A 198 29.59 4.63 -15.50
N ARG A 199 30.27 4.21 -16.56
CA ARG A 199 30.89 5.08 -17.56
C ARG A 199 29.87 5.50 -18.63
N SER A 200 29.83 6.78 -18.93
CA SER A 200 29.09 7.35 -20.07
C SER A 200 29.96 8.30 -20.88
N ALA A 201 29.43 8.81 -21.98
CA ALA A 201 30.10 9.86 -22.76
C ALA A 201 30.36 11.14 -21.97
N SER A 202 29.58 11.40 -20.91
CA SER A 202 29.69 12.61 -20.07
C SER A 202 30.62 12.45 -18.87
N GLY A 203 30.99 11.21 -18.50
CA GLY A 203 31.80 10.95 -17.32
C GLY A 203 31.42 9.68 -16.59
N LEU A 204 31.69 9.66 -15.29
CA LEU A 204 31.36 8.54 -14.40
C LEU A 204 30.14 8.88 -13.54
N HIS A 205 29.23 7.95 -13.44
CA HIS A 205 27.99 8.08 -12.65
C HIS A 205 27.99 7.12 -11.47
N LEU A 206 27.45 7.57 -10.34
CA LEU A 206 26.88 6.70 -9.32
C LEU A 206 25.36 6.88 -9.35
N VAL A 207 24.61 5.82 -9.33
CA VAL A 207 23.16 5.84 -9.21
C VAL A 207 22.75 5.14 -7.92
N LYS A 208 21.84 5.77 -7.17
CA LYS A 208 21.22 5.18 -5.98
C LYS A 208 19.78 4.80 -6.30
N LEU A 209 19.41 3.58 -5.96
CA LEU A 209 18.03 3.14 -5.95
C LEU A 209 17.39 3.48 -4.61
N PHE A 210 16.49 4.48 -4.58
CA PHE A 210 15.78 4.85 -3.36
C PHE A 210 14.64 3.88 -3.06
N GLU A 211 13.86 3.54 -4.08
CA GLU A 211 12.71 2.65 -3.96
C GLU A 211 12.45 1.92 -5.29
N LYS A 212 11.95 0.70 -5.19
CA LYS A 212 11.51 -0.11 -6.33
C LYS A 212 10.08 -0.56 -6.10
N ARG A 213 9.23 -0.46 -7.12
CA ARG A 213 7.86 -0.95 -7.13
C ARG A 213 7.63 -1.85 -8.32
N GLY A 214 6.94 -2.95 -8.11
CA GLY A 214 6.67 -3.91 -9.18
C GLY A 214 7.93 -4.62 -9.73
N GLY A 215 7.81 -5.26 -10.87
CA GLY A 215 8.90 -5.98 -11.53
C GLY A 215 9.15 -7.37 -10.94
N SER A 216 10.35 -7.93 -11.23
CA SER A 216 10.83 -9.23 -10.74
C SER A 216 11.85 -9.07 -9.61
N GLY A 217 12.11 -10.17 -8.88
CA GLY A 217 13.11 -10.21 -7.80
C GLY A 217 12.63 -9.51 -6.51
N GLN A 218 11.34 -9.46 -6.26
CA GLN A 218 10.80 -8.95 -4.99
C GLN A 218 10.87 -10.05 -3.92
N MET A 219 12.07 -10.24 -3.39
CA MET A 219 12.30 -11.18 -2.30
C MET A 219 11.63 -10.65 -1.03
N THR A 220 10.64 -11.37 -0.53
CA THR A 220 9.90 -11.02 0.68
C THR A 220 10.16 -12.08 1.73
N GLN A 221 10.54 -11.64 2.92
CA GLN A 221 10.62 -12.54 4.07
C GLN A 221 9.20 -12.86 4.55
N GLN A 222 8.83 -14.13 4.53
CA GLN A 222 7.58 -14.62 5.06
C GLN A 222 7.83 -15.38 6.37
N THR A 223 6.87 -15.25 7.30
CA THR A 223 6.87 -15.94 8.57
C THR A 223 5.64 -16.83 8.68
N ARG A 224 5.82 -18.12 8.94
CA ARG A 224 4.72 -19.00 9.32
C ARG A 224 4.48 -18.91 10.80
N VAL A 225 3.26 -18.56 11.19
CA VAL A 225 2.94 -18.26 12.58
C VAL A 225 1.63 -18.91 12.99
N ARG A 226 1.57 -19.38 14.23
CA ARG A 226 0.35 -19.77 14.94
C ARG A 226 0.05 -18.77 16.03
N HIS A 227 -1.22 -18.60 16.38
CA HIS A 227 -1.59 -17.77 17.51
C HIS A 227 -2.76 -18.31 18.33
N ILE A 228 -2.84 -17.83 19.57
CA ILE A 228 -4.00 -17.98 20.45
C ILE A 228 -4.47 -16.57 20.78
N LEU A 229 -5.73 -16.26 20.49
CA LEU A 229 -6.35 -14.97 20.79
C LEU A 229 -7.29 -15.11 22.00
N ILE A 230 -7.11 -14.27 23.00
CA ILE A 230 -7.98 -14.14 24.17
C ILE A 230 -8.56 -12.74 24.21
N LYS A 231 -9.88 -12.62 24.09
CA LYS A 231 -10.57 -11.33 24.05
C LYS A 231 -11.03 -10.92 25.45
N PRO A 232 -10.86 -9.66 25.85
CA PRO A 232 -11.63 -9.10 26.94
C PRO A 232 -13.12 -9.11 26.62
N SER A 233 -13.99 -9.27 27.63
CA SER A 233 -15.43 -9.30 27.49
C SER A 233 -16.11 -8.73 28.73
N GLU A 234 -17.43 -8.68 28.76
CA GLU A 234 -18.18 -8.24 29.95
C GLU A 234 -17.89 -9.12 31.20
N VAL A 235 -17.55 -10.39 30.99
CA VAL A 235 -17.26 -11.36 32.08
C VAL A 235 -15.75 -11.61 32.26
N ARG A 236 -14.90 -11.06 31.40
CA ARG A 236 -13.43 -11.20 31.44
C ARG A 236 -12.78 -9.83 31.26
N SER A 237 -12.20 -9.30 32.33
CA SER A 237 -11.46 -8.04 32.24
C SER A 237 -10.20 -8.18 31.37
N ASP A 238 -9.63 -7.06 30.91
CA ASP A 238 -8.38 -7.05 30.13
C ASP A 238 -7.22 -7.72 30.90
N ALA A 239 -7.10 -7.46 32.19
CA ALA A 239 -6.10 -8.11 33.05
C ALA A 239 -6.31 -9.62 33.17
N GLN A 240 -7.54 -10.11 33.25
CA GLN A 240 -7.84 -11.54 33.26
C GLN A 240 -7.55 -12.20 31.90
N ALA A 241 -7.80 -11.50 30.78
CA ALA A 241 -7.44 -11.98 29.45
C ALA A 241 -5.92 -12.09 29.28
N GLN A 242 -5.16 -11.10 29.76
CA GLN A 242 -3.71 -11.14 29.81
C GLN A 242 -3.19 -12.31 30.65
N GLN A 243 -3.74 -12.48 31.85
CA GLN A 243 -3.35 -13.55 32.75
C GLN A 243 -3.60 -14.94 32.14
N LEU A 244 -4.74 -15.13 31.46
CA LEU A 244 -5.05 -16.38 30.75
C LEU A 244 -4.07 -16.61 29.60
N ALA A 245 -3.77 -15.59 28.80
CA ALA A 245 -2.77 -15.68 27.74
C ALA A 245 -1.38 -16.10 28.29
N GLU A 246 -0.95 -15.52 29.40
CA GLU A 246 0.32 -15.92 30.05
C GLU A 246 0.26 -17.33 30.62
N GLN A 247 -0.87 -17.78 31.16
CA GLN A 247 -1.05 -19.17 31.60
C GLN A 247 -0.93 -20.16 30.42
N LEU A 248 -1.57 -19.86 29.30
CA LEU A 248 -1.48 -20.68 28.09
C LEU A 248 -0.05 -20.74 27.55
N ARG A 249 0.63 -19.59 27.52
CA ARG A 249 2.06 -19.54 27.18
C ARG A 249 2.90 -20.49 28.06
N LYS A 250 2.70 -20.44 29.37
CA LYS A 250 3.43 -21.32 30.33
C LYS A 250 3.13 -22.79 30.08
N ARG A 251 1.89 -23.15 29.76
CA ARG A 251 1.50 -24.53 29.41
C ARG A 251 2.24 -25.02 28.17
N VAL A 252 2.30 -24.17 27.10
CA VAL A 252 3.07 -24.52 25.89
C VAL A 252 4.57 -24.68 26.23
N LEU A 253 5.15 -23.78 27.03
CA LEU A 253 6.55 -23.89 27.46
C LEU A 253 6.83 -25.13 28.32
N ALA A 254 5.81 -25.65 29.01
CA ALA A 254 5.87 -26.89 29.75
C ALA A 254 5.69 -28.16 28.89
N GLY A 255 5.48 -27.99 27.56
CA GLY A 255 5.42 -29.09 26.61
C GLY A 255 4.01 -29.44 26.10
N GLU A 256 2.97 -28.70 26.51
CA GLU A 256 1.65 -28.93 25.94
C GLU A 256 1.59 -28.47 24.47
N ASP A 257 0.79 -29.18 23.66
CA ASP A 257 0.69 -28.88 22.23
C ASP A 257 -0.03 -27.57 21.98
N PHE A 258 0.65 -26.65 21.28
CA PHE A 258 0.12 -25.33 20.95
C PHE A 258 -1.19 -25.41 20.17
N ALA A 259 -1.26 -26.32 19.19
CA ALA A 259 -2.45 -26.44 18.34
C ALA A 259 -3.67 -26.93 19.12
N THR A 260 -3.47 -27.81 20.10
CA THR A 260 -4.53 -28.26 20.99
C THR A 260 -5.06 -27.11 21.85
N LEU A 261 -4.15 -26.33 22.45
CA LEU A 261 -4.54 -25.15 23.25
C LEU A 261 -5.22 -24.09 22.40
N ALA A 262 -4.78 -23.88 21.15
CA ALA A 262 -5.43 -22.96 20.25
C ALA A 262 -6.87 -23.39 19.91
N ARG A 263 -7.12 -24.69 19.68
CA ARG A 263 -8.49 -25.21 19.42
C ARG A 263 -9.40 -25.05 20.63
N GLU A 264 -8.86 -25.17 21.83
CA GLU A 264 -9.63 -25.14 23.07
C GLU A 264 -9.90 -23.70 23.55
N PHE A 265 -8.92 -22.82 23.44
CA PHE A 265 -8.96 -21.51 24.11
C PHE A 265 -8.99 -20.32 23.15
N SER A 266 -8.57 -20.47 21.89
CA SER A 266 -8.49 -19.33 20.99
C SER A 266 -9.89 -18.84 20.57
N GLU A 267 -10.11 -17.54 20.72
CA GLU A 267 -11.32 -16.84 20.32
C GLU A 267 -11.20 -16.23 18.91
N ASP A 268 -10.16 -16.62 18.16
CA ASP A 268 -10.09 -16.36 16.72
C ASP A 268 -10.74 -17.52 15.95
N ILE A 269 -11.99 -17.32 15.56
CA ILE A 269 -12.81 -18.35 14.88
C ILE A 269 -12.15 -18.79 13.57
N GLY A 270 -11.39 -17.91 12.93
CA GLY A 270 -10.76 -18.16 11.62
C GLY A 270 -9.66 -19.23 11.70
N SER A 271 -8.81 -19.17 12.73
CA SER A 271 -7.63 -20.03 12.84
C SER A 271 -7.72 -21.08 13.96
N ALA A 272 -8.59 -20.90 14.95
CA ALA A 272 -8.69 -21.80 16.11
C ALA A 272 -8.85 -23.28 15.73
N ARG A 273 -9.70 -23.58 14.75
CA ARG A 273 -9.98 -24.96 14.27
C ARG A 273 -8.73 -25.60 13.66
N GLU A 274 -7.89 -24.80 13.01
CA GLU A 274 -6.62 -25.23 12.42
C GLU A 274 -5.45 -25.14 13.42
N GLY A 275 -5.77 -25.10 14.72
CA GLY A 275 -4.76 -25.02 15.78
C GLY A 275 -4.02 -23.68 15.82
N GLY A 276 -4.71 -22.61 15.48
CA GLY A 276 -4.20 -21.25 15.45
C GLY A 276 -3.30 -20.92 14.26
N ASP A 277 -3.21 -21.79 13.23
CA ASP A 277 -2.33 -21.61 12.07
C ASP A 277 -2.84 -20.46 11.18
N LEU A 278 -2.03 -19.41 11.01
CA LEU A 278 -2.29 -18.30 10.11
C LEU A 278 -1.58 -18.47 8.76
N GLY A 279 -0.86 -19.60 8.58
CA GLY A 279 -0.07 -19.84 7.39
C GLY A 279 1.14 -18.93 7.26
N TRP A 280 1.59 -18.74 6.00
CA TRP A 280 2.68 -17.84 5.68
C TRP A 280 2.18 -16.39 5.60
N THR A 281 2.75 -15.53 6.43
CA THR A 281 2.41 -14.11 6.48
C THR A 281 3.55 -13.27 5.92
N SER A 282 3.18 -12.24 5.15
CA SER A 282 4.11 -11.24 4.62
C SER A 282 4.06 -9.95 5.44
N PRO A 283 5.12 -9.11 5.40
CA PRO A 283 5.11 -7.80 6.06
C PRO A 283 3.88 -6.95 5.71
N GLY A 284 3.29 -6.31 6.71
CA GLY A 284 2.10 -5.46 6.56
C GLY A 284 0.76 -6.19 6.49
N GLN A 285 0.72 -7.52 6.59
CA GLN A 285 -0.53 -8.29 6.62
C GLN A 285 -1.18 -8.36 8.01
N MET A 286 -0.37 -8.18 9.05
CA MET A 286 -0.85 -8.24 10.43
C MET A 286 -0.94 -6.84 11.04
N VAL A 287 -1.73 -6.70 12.12
CA VAL A 287 -1.75 -5.44 12.87
C VAL A 287 -0.38 -5.16 13.48
N PRO A 288 0.02 -3.88 13.62
CA PRO A 288 1.40 -3.51 13.96
C PRO A 288 1.95 -4.20 15.20
N GLU A 289 1.16 -4.31 16.26
CA GLU A 289 1.59 -4.90 17.54
C GLU A 289 1.86 -6.40 17.39
N PHE A 290 1.02 -7.10 16.63
CA PHE A 290 1.20 -8.52 16.32
C PHE A 290 2.44 -8.73 15.46
N GLU A 291 2.61 -7.92 14.40
CA GLU A 291 3.75 -8.00 13.49
C GLU A 291 5.07 -7.72 14.21
N GLN A 292 5.09 -6.71 15.09
CA GLN A 292 6.25 -6.39 15.90
C GLN A 292 6.65 -7.59 16.79
N ALA A 293 5.69 -8.19 17.49
CA ALA A 293 5.95 -9.34 18.32
C ALA A 293 6.42 -10.56 17.53
N MET A 294 5.78 -10.82 16.38
CA MET A 294 6.19 -11.89 15.45
C MET A 294 7.64 -11.70 14.98
N ASN A 295 8.03 -10.47 14.64
CA ASN A 295 9.39 -10.17 14.19
C ASN A 295 10.44 -10.30 15.28
N GLN A 296 10.08 -10.06 16.54
CA GLN A 296 10.96 -10.20 17.71
C GLN A 296 11.08 -11.65 18.22
N THR A 297 10.15 -12.52 17.85
CA THR A 297 10.13 -13.92 18.30
C THR A 297 10.95 -14.78 17.32
N GLY A 298 11.89 -15.58 17.82
CA GLY A 298 12.70 -16.49 17.01
C GLY A 298 11.88 -17.63 16.38
N ALA A 299 12.40 -18.22 15.30
CA ALA A 299 11.78 -19.43 14.72
C ALA A 299 11.83 -20.58 15.72
N GLY A 300 10.71 -21.26 15.92
CA GLY A 300 10.50 -22.29 16.95
C GLY A 300 10.12 -21.74 18.31
N GLU A 301 10.16 -20.43 18.52
CA GLU A 301 9.90 -19.78 19.81
C GLU A 301 8.45 -19.29 19.98
N ILE A 302 8.11 -18.96 21.22
CA ILE A 302 6.79 -18.49 21.66
C ILE A 302 6.94 -17.09 22.25
N SER A 303 6.13 -16.13 21.77
CA SER A 303 6.15 -14.75 22.27
C SER A 303 5.67 -14.64 23.72
N ALA A 304 6.00 -13.52 24.38
CA ALA A 304 5.19 -13.04 25.49
C ALA A 304 3.79 -12.66 25.01
N PRO A 305 2.77 -12.60 25.88
CA PRO A 305 1.46 -12.09 25.52
C PRO A 305 1.53 -10.67 24.97
N VAL A 306 0.89 -10.44 23.81
CA VAL A 306 0.89 -9.16 23.10
C VAL A 306 -0.53 -8.62 23.01
N ARG A 307 -0.71 -7.35 23.34
CA ARG A 307 -2.00 -6.66 23.27
C ARG A 307 -2.18 -6.02 21.88
N SER A 308 -3.29 -6.33 21.23
CA SER A 308 -3.74 -5.63 20.01
C SER A 308 -5.17 -5.09 20.19
N SER A 309 -5.71 -4.45 19.14
CA SER A 309 -7.12 -4.04 19.11
C SER A 309 -8.11 -5.21 19.23
N PHE A 310 -7.69 -6.44 18.90
CA PHE A 310 -8.53 -7.65 18.96
C PHE A 310 -8.52 -8.34 20.31
N GLY A 311 -7.50 -8.13 21.13
CA GLY A 311 -7.34 -8.80 22.40
C GLY A 311 -5.87 -9.13 22.68
N TRP A 312 -5.63 -10.13 23.51
CA TRP A 312 -4.31 -10.63 23.88
C TRP A 312 -3.94 -11.85 23.02
N HIS A 313 -2.75 -11.82 22.43
CA HIS A 313 -2.23 -12.88 21.58
C HIS A 313 -1.02 -13.54 22.22
N VAL A 314 -0.93 -14.86 22.06
CA VAL A 314 0.31 -15.63 22.23
C VAL A 314 0.66 -16.17 20.86
N LEU A 315 1.89 -15.93 20.40
CA LEU A 315 2.35 -16.30 19.06
C LEU A 315 3.36 -17.43 19.18
N ARG A 316 3.35 -18.35 18.22
CA ARG A 316 4.43 -19.27 17.94
C ARG A 316 4.89 -19.08 16.52
N VAL A 317 6.15 -18.68 16.35
CA VAL A 317 6.78 -18.60 15.04
C VAL A 317 7.27 -20.01 14.66
N GLU A 318 6.68 -20.59 13.62
CA GLU A 318 7.06 -21.93 13.16
C GLU A 318 8.35 -21.87 12.32
N GLU A 319 8.30 -21.08 11.24
CA GLU A 319 9.35 -21.00 10.24
C GLU A 319 9.45 -19.60 9.64
N ARG A 320 10.62 -19.31 9.06
CA ARG A 320 10.82 -18.14 8.17
C ARG A 320 11.41 -18.56 6.86
N ARG A 321 10.94 -17.94 5.79
CA ARG A 321 11.50 -18.14 4.45
C ARG A 321 11.60 -16.81 3.71
N THR A 322 12.47 -16.77 2.73
CA THR A 322 12.49 -15.68 1.76
C THR A 322 11.97 -16.24 0.44
N GLN A 323 10.94 -15.61 -0.10
CA GLN A 323 10.30 -16.04 -1.33
C GLN A 323 10.20 -14.87 -2.30
N ASP A 324 10.42 -15.13 -3.58
CA ASP A 324 10.11 -14.17 -4.63
C ASP A 324 8.59 -14.16 -4.87
N LEU A 325 7.96 -13.06 -4.53
CA LEU A 325 6.52 -12.84 -4.70
C LEU A 325 6.20 -11.97 -5.93
N SER A 326 7.18 -11.72 -6.78
CA SER A 326 7.04 -10.83 -7.94
C SER A 326 5.87 -11.19 -8.83
N ASP A 327 5.73 -12.46 -9.17
CA ASP A 327 4.66 -12.91 -10.06
C ASP A 327 3.30 -12.83 -9.39
N GLU A 328 3.20 -13.17 -8.11
CA GLU A 328 1.97 -13.04 -7.34
C GLU A 328 1.56 -11.56 -7.22
N MET A 329 2.52 -10.68 -6.95
CA MET A 329 2.27 -9.23 -6.87
C MET A 329 1.82 -8.66 -8.22
N LYS A 330 2.44 -9.07 -9.34
CA LYS A 330 2.02 -8.68 -10.69
C LYS A 330 0.60 -9.16 -11.00
N ARG A 331 0.29 -10.42 -10.67
CA ARG A 331 -1.06 -10.99 -10.85
C ARG A 331 -2.09 -10.24 -10.01
N ASN A 332 -1.78 -9.93 -8.75
CA ASN A 332 -2.66 -9.16 -7.88
C ASN A 332 -2.87 -7.73 -8.40
N GLN A 333 -1.82 -7.09 -8.89
CA GLN A 333 -1.90 -5.77 -9.52
C GLN A 333 -2.78 -5.81 -10.77
N ALA A 334 -2.57 -6.78 -11.66
CA ALA A 334 -3.38 -6.99 -12.86
C ALA A 334 -4.85 -7.24 -12.50
N ARG A 335 -5.11 -8.10 -11.52
CA ARG A 335 -6.46 -8.39 -11.02
C ARG A 335 -7.16 -7.15 -10.49
N ASN A 336 -6.46 -6.29 -9.75
CA ASN A 336 -7.01 -5.05 -9.23
C ASN A 336 -7.33 -4.05 -10.35
N ILE A 337 -6.47 -3.96 -11.37
CA ILE A 337 -6.72 -3.10 -12.54
C ILE A 337 -7.94 -3.59 -13.32
N LEU A 338 -7.99 -4.87 -13.64
CA LEU A 338 -9.12 -5.49 -14.35
C LEU A 338 -10.42 -5.37 -13.56
N PHE A 339 -10.36 -5.58 -12.24
CA PHE A 339 -11.51 -5.39 -11.37
C PHE A 339 -12.02 -3.96 -11.42
N GLY A 340 -11.11 -2.96 -11.37
CA GLY A 340 -11.49 -1.54 -11.48
C GLY A 340 -12.18 -1.24 -12.81
N GLN A 341 -11.61 -1.68 -13.93
CA GLN A 341 -12.20 -1.49 -15.27
C GLN A 341 -13.60 -2.11 -15.37
N LYS A 342 -13.71 -3.38 -14.99
CA LYS A 342 -15.01 -4.09 -15.01
C LYS A 342 -16.02 -3.49 -14.04
N TYR A 343 -15.56 -2.97 -12.91
CA TYR A 343 -16.43 -2.30 -11.95
C TYR A 343 -17.02 -1.02 -12.54
N ASP A 344 -16.20 -0.22 -13.21
CA ASP A 344 -16.64 1.02 -13.85
C ASP A 344 -17.64 0.74 -15.00
N ASP A 345 -17.41 -0.30 -15.79
CA ASP A 345 -18.31 -0.73 -16.87
C ASP A 345 -19.65 -1.25 -16.31
N GLU A 346 -19.61 -2.11 -15.29
CA GLU A 346 -20.82 -2.61 -14.64
C GLU A 346 -21.58 -1.50 -13.90
N LEU A 347 -20.86 -0.56 -13.27
CA LEU A 347 -21.46 0.61 -12.64
C LEU A 347 -22.22 1.46 -13.65
N ASN A 348 -21.62 1.76 -14.81
CA ASN A 348 -22.26 2.53 -15.87
C ASN A 348 -23.51 1.80 -16.38
N THR A 349 -23.42 0.50 -16.63
CA THR A 349 -24.54 -0.34 -17.05
C THR A 349 -25.67 -0.33 -16.02
N TRP A 350 -25.32 -0.50 -14.73
CA TRP A 350 -26.28 -0.46 -13.65
C TRP A 350 -26.92 0.92 -13.48
N LEU A 351 -26.15 2.02 -13.60
CA LEU A 351 -26.70 3.38 -13.54
C LEU A 351 -27.70 3.65 -14.67
N GLN A 352 -27.38 3.22 -15.90
CA GLN A 352 -28.33 3.31 -17.01
C GLN A 352 -29.61 2.53 -16.71
N LYS A 353 -29.48 1.29 -16.26
CA LYS A 353 -30.62 0.44 -15.91
C LYS A 353 -31.53 1.10 -14.88
N ILE A 354 -31.00 1.56 -13.74
CA ILE A 354 -31.83 2.22 -12.71
C ILE A 354 -32.44 3.52 -13.17
N ARG A 355 -31.79 4.21 -14.11
CA ARG A 355 -32.34 5.42 -14.75
C ARG A 355 -33.54 5.10 -15.63
N ASP A 356 -33.45 4.05 -16.44
CA ASP A 356 -34.50 3.62 -17.37
C ASP A 356 -35.71 3.04 -16.63
N GLU A 357 -35.49 2.35 -15.52
CA GLU A 357 -36.54 1.78 -14.67
C GLU A 357 -37.24 2.83 -13.78
N ALA A 358 -36.65 4.02 -13.62
CA ALA A 358 -37.19 5.05 -12.75
C ALA A 358 -38.22 5.93 -13.47
N PHE A 359 -39.39 6.08 -12.85
CA PHE A 359 -40.32 7.14 -13.26
C PHE A 359 -39.81 8.49 -12.80
N VAL A 360 -39.50 9.38 -13.73
CA VAL A 360 -38.96 10.71 -13.49
C VAL A 360 -39.84 11.76 -14.13
N GLU A 361 -40.42 12.62 -13.33
CA GLU A 361 -41.15 13.82 -13.79
C GLU A 361 -40.26 15.06 -13.54
N ILE A 362 -39.94 15.77 -14.63
CA ILE A 362 -39.16 17.01 -14.58
C ILE A 362 -40.12 18.18 -14.60
N LYS A 363 -40.16 18.95 -13.50
CA LYS A 363 -40.94 20.19 -13.41
C LYS A 363 -39.96 21.37 -13.47
N ILE A 364 -39.81 21.94 -14.66
CA ILE A 364 -38.98 23.13 -14.93
C ILE A 364 -39.91 24.31 -15.10
#